data_3e289b067755acb2f4e311836e31421d
#
_entry.id   3e289b067755acb2f4e311836e31421d
#
_cell.length_a   1.000
_cell.length_b   1.000
_cell.length_c   1.000
_cell.angle_alpha   90.00
_cell.angle_beta   90.00
_cell.angle_gamma   90.00
#
_symmetry.space_group_name_H-M   'P 1'
#
loop_
_entity.id
_entity.type
_entity.pdbx_description
1 polymer ?
#
loop_
_entity_poly.entity_id
_entity_poly.type
_entity_poly.pdbx_seq_one_letter_code
_entity_poly.pdbx_strand_id
1 'polypeptide(L)'
;MEGAFLNDEPQTLLRIELREPSVYNSILEAISNGCNKIREIADRIHEEKSKCSKYMLTLQTLRLIEKCVPCTEPETSKKGIYEITDNYYKFWYRFLFTNQNYYSMLGLELSCEEILENVNDYMGPVFEKICEQYLIRAAR
;
A
#
# COMPACT_ATOMS: atom_id res chain seq x y z
N MET A 1 22.21 10.43 6.56
CA MET A 1 22.28 9.78 5.24
C MET A 1 21.59 8.42 5.18
N GLU A 2 21.62 7.64 6.23
CA GLU A 2 20.91 6.34 6.28
C GLU A 2 19.38 6.48 6.12
N GLY A 3 18.78 7.56 6.64
CA GLY A 3 17.33 7.82 6.49
C GLY A 3 16.87 8.16 5.09
N ALA A 4 17.71 8.75 4.22
CA ALA A 4 17.37 9.10 2.85
C ALA A 4 17.24 7.84 1.95
N PHE A 5 18.05 6.82 2.18
CA PHE A 5 18.01 5.56 1.44
C PHE A 5 16.68 4.82 1.65
N LEU A 6 16.22 4.70 2.90
CA LEU A 6 14.93 4.07 3.23
C LEU A 6 13.73 4.86 2.70
N ASN A 7 13.83 6.18 2.59
CA ASN A 7 12.76 7.02 2.07
C ASN A 7 12.59 6.90 0.55
N ASP A 8 13.66 6.67 -0.18
CA ASP A 8 13.66 6.73 -1.65
C ASP A 8 13.57 5.35 -2.33
N GLU A 9 13.79 4.27 -1.60
CA GLU A 9 13.83 2.91 -2.15
C GLU A 9 12.57 2.51 -2.92
N PRO A 10 11.33 2.68 -2.40
CA PRO A 10 10.13 2.32 -3.15
C PRO A 10 9.98 3.10 -4.45
N GLN A 11 10.28 4.40 -4.43
CA GLN A 11 10.22 5.24 -5.63
C GLN A 11 11.27 4.84 -6.66
N THR A 12 12.45 4.48 -6.22
CA THR A 12 13.53 4.05 -7.11
C THR A 12 13.18 2.76 -7.82
N LEU A 13 12.64 1.77 -7.10
CA LEU A 13 12.18 0.51 -7.68
C LEU A 13 11.07 0.72 -8.70
N LEU A 14 10.06 1.54 -8.38
CA LEU A 14 8.97 1.84 -9.30
C LEU A 14 9.43 2.58 -10.56
N ARG A 15 10.40 3.48 -10.47
CA ARG A 15 10.96 4.18 -11.63
C ARG A 15 11.71 3.26 -12.58
N ILE A 16 12.38 2.25 -12.05
CA ILE A 16 13.12 1.26 -12.86
C ILE A 16 12.16 0.34 -13.60
N GLU A 17 11.10 -0.11 -12.93
CA GLU A 17 10.20 -1.15 -13.43
C GLU A 17 9.03 -0.60 -14.28
N LEU A 18 8.64 0.66 -14.09
CA LEU A 18 7.38 1.20 -14.61
C LEU A 18 7.56 2.47 -15.43
N ARG A 19 6.81 2.57 -16.54
CA ARG A 19 6.85 3.75 -17.43
C ARG A 19 6.18 5.00 -16.85
N GLU A 20 5.16 4.82 -16.02
CA GLU A 20 4.37 5.92 -15.42
C GLU A 20 4.37 5.80 -13.89
N PRO A 21 5.51 6.01 -13.21
CA PRO A 21 5.63 5.78 -11.78
C PRO A 21 4.70 6.65 -10.93
N SER A 22 4.34 7.85 -11.39
CA SER A 22 3.44 8.75 -10.66
C SER A 22 2.04 8.16 -10.48
N VAL A 23 1.49 7.50 -11.51
CA VAL A 23 0.17 6.87 -11.45
C VAL A 23 0.19 5.66 -10.51
N TYR A 24 1.22 4.83 -10.59
CA TYR A 24 1.40 3.69 -9.70
C TYR A 24 1.58 4.11 -8.24
N ASN A 25 2.33 5.18 -7.98
CA ASN A 25 2.45 5.76 -6.66
C ASN A 25 1.09 6.23 -6.11
N SER A 26 0.29 6.90 -6.93
CA SER A 26 -1.05 7.33 -6.54
C SER A 26 -1.98 6.17 -6.22
N ILE A 27 -1.89 5.06 -6.96
CA ILE A 27 -2.65 3.83 -6.67
C ILE A 27 -2.24 3.23 -5.33
N LEU A 28 -0.94 3.06 -5.09
CA LEU A 28 -0.42 2.48 -3.85
C LEU A 28 -0.74 3.37 -2.65
N GLU A 29 -0.66 4.69 -2.81
CA GLU A 29 -1.10 5.64 -1.79
C GLU A 29 -2.60 5.51 -1.50
N ALA A 30 -3.45 5.42 -2.53
CA ALA A 30 -4.89 5.23 -2.35
C ALA A 30 -5.21 3.95 -1.56
N ILE A 31 -4.55 2.83 -1.91
CA ILE A 31 -4.73 1.55 -1.22
C ILE A 31 -4.26 1.65 0.24
N SER A 32 -3.11 2.26 0.50
CA SER A 32 -2.58 2.41 1.86
C SER A 32 -3.45 3.32 2.75
N ASN A 33 -4.24 4.20 2.15
CA ASN A 33 -5.19 5.08 2.83
C ASN A 33 -6.63 4.53 2.89
N GLY A 34 -6.84 3.26 2.56
CA GLY A 34 -8.09 2.56 2.77
C GLY A 34 -8.97 2.38 1.54
N CYS A 35 -8.60 2.91 0.36
CA CYS A 35 -9.29 2.63 -0.89
C CYS A 35 -8.92 1.23 -1.37
N ASN A 36 -9.76 0.25 -1.12
CA ASN A 36 -9.44 -1.14 -1.39
C ASN A 36 -10.24 -1.76 -2.55
N LYS A 37 -11.19 -1.05 -3.12
CA LYS A 37 -11.97 -1.46 -4.29
C LYS A 37 -11.52 -0.69 -5.52
N ILE A 38 -11.52 -1.37 -6.67
CA ILE A 38 -11.06 -0.75 -7.93
C ILE A 38 -11.80 0.55 -8.29
N ARG A 39 -13.09 0.64 -7.97
CA ARG A 39 -13.86 1.86 -8.19
C ARG A 39 -13.37 3.02 -7.33
N GLU A 40 -13.16 2.77 -6.05
CA GLU A 40 -12.65 3.78 -5.10
C GLU A 40 -11.25 4.26 -5.49
N ILE A 41 -10.39 3.32 -5.93
CA ILE A 41 -9.04 3.64 -6.40
C ILE A 41 -9.10 4.50 -7.67
N ALA A 42 -9.90 4.09 -8.65
CA ALA A 42 -10.06 4.82 -9.91
C ALA A 42 -10.59 6.25 -9.69
N ASP A 43 -11.60 6.39 -8.83
CA ASP A 43 -12.17 7.70 -8.46
C ASP A 43 -11.12 8.58 -7.75
N ARG A 44 -10.32 7.98 -6.86
CA ARG A 44 -9.27 8.69 -6.12
C ARG A 44 -8.15 9.23 -6.99
N ILE A 45 -7.73 8.47 -8.00
CA ILE A 45 -6.66 8.85 -8.92
C ILE A 45 -7.17 9.60 -10.15
N HIS A 46 -8.48 9.82 -10.26
CA HIS A 46 -9.13 10.50 -11.38
C HIS A 46 -8.87 9.82 -12.76
N GLU A 47 -8.89 8.50 -12.78
CA GLU A 47 -8.71 7.69 -13.98
C GLU A 47 -9.93 6.83 -14.28
N GLU A 48 -10.09 6.45 -15.54
CA GLU A 48 -11.13 5.51 -15.93
C GLU A 48 -10.88 4.12 -15.32
N LYS A 49 -11.96 3.44 -14.92
CA LYS A 49 -11.89 2.10 -14.32
C LYS A 49 -11.15 1.08 -15.20
N SER A 50 -11.34 1.14 -16.52
CA SER A 50 -10.68 0.26 -17.48
C SER A 50 -9.16 0.45 -17.50
N LYS A 51 -8.72 1.70 -17.46
CA LYS A 51 -7.31 2.06 -17.40
C LYS A 51 -6.70 1.71 -16.05
N CYS A 52 -7.42 2.01 -14.97
CA CYS A 52 -7.05 1.62 -13.62
C CYS A 52 -6.86 0.09 -13.49
N SER A 53 -7.75 -0.70 -14.09
CA SER A 53 -7.64 -2.17 -14.09
C SER A 53 -6.33 -2.67 -14.69
N LYS A 54 -5.84 -2.03 -15.74
CA LYS A 54 -4.54 -2.37 -16.37
C LYS A 54 -3.38 -2.07 -15.44
N TYR A 55 -3.39 -0.93 -14.78
CA TYR A 55 -2.38 -0.58 -13.79
C TYR A 55 -2.39 -1.56 -12.59
N MET A 56 -3.59 -1.90 -12.11
CA MET A 56 -3.75 -2.87 -11.03
C MET A 56 -3.20 -4.25 -11.40
N LEU A 57 -3.44 -4.71 -12.63
CA LEU A 57 -2.89 -5.97 -13.13
C LEU A 57 -1.36 -5.95 -13.16
N THR A 58 -0.75 -4.86 -13.60
CA THR A 58 0.71 -4.70 -13.57
C THR A 58 1.26 -4.79 -12.15
N LEU A 59 0.64 -4.10 -11.20
CA LEU A 59 1.05 -4.15 -9.78
C LEU A 59 0.89 -5.56 -9.18
N GLN A 60 -0.16 -6.30 -9.55
CA GLN A 60 -0.33 -7.69 -9.15
C GLN A 60 0.75 -8.60 -9.75
N THR A 61 1.10 -8.41 -11.02
CA THR A 61 2.17 -9.16 -11.70
C THR A 61 3.52 -8.92 -11.02
N LEU A 62 3.79 -7.70 -10.59
CA LEU A 62 4.99 -7.35 -9.82
C LEU A 62 4.92 -7.78 -8.34
N ARG A 63 3.80 -8.35 -7.91
CA ARG A 63 3.54 -8.78 -6.53
C ARG A 63 3.62 -7.65 -5.50
N LEU A 64 3.36 -6.43 -5.91
CA LEU A 64 3.27 -5.28 -5.00
C LEU A 64 1.91 -5.16 -4.32
N ILE A 65 0.87 -5.66 -4.98
CA ILE A 65 -0.49 -5.78 -4.43
C ILE A 65 -1.03 -7.18 -4.64
N GLU A 66 -1.98 -7.56 -3.82
CA GLU A 66 -2.76 -8.79 -3.94
C GLU A 66 -4.26 -8.49 -3.88
N LYS A 67 -5.04 -9.33 -4.55
CA LYS A 67 -6.50 -9.29 -4.47
C LYS A 67 -6.96 -10.35 -3.47
N CYS A 68 -7.56 -9.92 -2.39
CA CYS A 68 -8.15 -10.79 -1.37
C CYS A 68 -9.64 -10.95 -1.63
N VAL A 69 -10.08 -12.18 -1.80
CA VAL A 69 -11.49 -12.53 -2.05
C VAL A 69 -11.98 -13.37 -0.87
N PRO A 70 -13.24 -13.19 -0.39
CA PRO A 70 -13.80 -14.07 0.62
C PRO A 70 -13.71 -15.54 0.21
N CYS A 71 -13.41 -16.43 1.16
CA CYS A 71 -13.25 -17.88 0.89
C CYS A 71 -14.47 -18.54 0.24
N THR A 72 -15.64 -17.92 0.36
CA THR A 72 -16.91 -18.39 -0.22
C THR A 72 -17.12 -17.94 -1.66
N GLU A 73 -16.26 -17.10 -2.20
CA GLU A 73 -16.39 -16.49 -3.51
C GLU A 73 -15.26 -16.94 -4.45
N PRO A 74 -15.52 -17.05 -5.78
CA PRO A 74 -14.47 -17.35 -6.74
C PRO A 74 -13.46 -16.19 -6.87
N GLU A 75 -12.23 -16.48 -7.27
CA GLU A 75 -11.17 -15.48 -7.46
C GLU A 75 -11.54 -14.35 -8.43
N THR A 76 -12.48 -14.63 -9.35
CA THR A 76 -13.02 -13.65 -10.31
C THR A 76 -14.08 -12.74 -9.71
N SER A 77 -14.45 -12.95 -8.43
CA SER A 77 -15.49 -12.16 -7.77
C SER A 77 -15.17 -10.66 -7.75
N LYS A 78 -16.19 -9.84 -7.99
CA LYS A 78 -16.13 -8.39 -7.87
C LYS A 78 -16.09 -7.90 -6.41
N LYS A 79 -16.28 -8.80 -5.45
CA LYS A 79 -16.26 -8.51 -4.01
C LYS A 79 -14.83 -8.47 -3.43
N GLY A 80 -13.83 -8.79 -4.23
CA GLY A 80 -12.43 -8.75 -3.79
C GLY A 80 -11.97 -7.35 -3.42
N ILE A 81 -11.09 -7.29 -2.45
CA ILE A 81 -10.38 -6.09 -2.05
C ILE A 81 -8.91 -6.20 -2.42
N TYR A 82 -8.27 -5.06 -2.64
CA TYR A 82 -6.85 -4.98 -2.96
C TYR A 82 -6.05 -4.51 -1.76
N GLU A 83 -4.93 -5.17 -1.51
CA GLU A 83 -4.00 -4.86 -0.42
C GLU A 83 -2.56 -4.81 -0.93
N ILE A 84 -1.74 -3.96 -0.32
CA ILE A 84 -0.29 -3.98 -0.55
C ILE A 84 0.28 -5.20 0.17
N THR A 85 1.12 -5.98 -0.52
CA THR A 85 1.66 -7.25 -0.01
C THR A 85 2.73 -7.07 1.05
N ASP A 86 3.57 -6.06 0.89
CA ASP A 86 4.71 -5.79 1.76
C ASP A 86 4.38 -4.76 2.84
N ASN A 87 4.63 -5.10 4.10
CA ASN A 87 4.36 -4.21 5.23
C ASN A 87 5.23 -2.95 5.22
N TYR A 88 6.45 -3.02 4.69
CA TYR A 88 7.29 -1.85 4.53
C TYR A 88 6.68 -0.84 3.56
N TYR A 89 6.20 -1.30 2.39
CA TYR A 89 5.50 -0.44 1.43
C TYR A 89 4.19 0.11 1.99
N LYS A 90 3.42 -0.68 2.72
CA LYS A 90 2.21 -0.19 3.43
C LYS A 90 2.54 0.97 4.34
N PHE A 91 3.53 0.81 5.19
CA PHE A 91 3.98 1.84 6.12
C PHE A 91 4.48 3.09 5.40
N TRP A 92 5.33 2.89 4.39
CA TRP A 92 5.94 3.98 3.63
C TRP A 92 4.88 4.84 2.92
N TYR A 93 3.95 4.24 2.19
CA TYR A 93 2.87 4.97 1.51
C TYR A 93 1.89 5.61 2.49
N ARG A 94 1.60 4.97 3.61
CA ARG A 94 0.67 5.49 4.61
C ARG A 94 1.20 6.72 5.32
N PHE A 95 2.47 6.72 5.73
CA PHE A 95 3.04 7.73 6.61
C PHE A 95 4.05 8.65 5.94
N LEU A 96 4.89 8.14 5.07
CA LEU A 96 6.03 8.89 4.55
C LEU A 96 5.78 9.52 3.17
N PHE A 97 5.15 8.83 2.26
CA PHE A 97 5.01 9.27 0.87
C PHE A 97 4.34 10.64 0.73
N THR A 98 3.17 10.82 1.32
CA THR A 98 2.39 12.07 1.22
C THR A 98 3.01 13.22 2.03
N ASN A 99 3.72 12.89 3.10
CA ASN A 99 4.19 13.86 4.09
C ASN A 99 5.72 14.08 4.07
N GLN A 100 6.42 13.67 3.02
CA GLN A 100 7.89 13.75 2.93
C GLN A 100 8.43 15.15 3.23
N ASN A 101 7.86 16.18 2.60
CA ASN A 101 8.29 17.56 2.81
C ASN A 101 8.01 18.04 4.24
N TYR A 102 6.84 17.67 4.76
CA TYR A 102 6.43 18.03 6.12
C TYR A 102 7.36 17.42 7.16
N TYR A 103 7.65 16.14 7.06
CA TYR A 103 8.56 15.46 8.00
C TYR A 103 10.00 15.91 7.86
N SER A 104 10.44 16.30 6.67
CA SER A 104 11.77 16.91 6.47
C SER A 104 11.91 18.25 7.20
N MET A 105 10.83 19.02 7.29
CA MET A 105 10.81 20.30 8.02
C MET A 105 10.69 20.11 9.53
N LEU A 106 9.92 19.10 9.96
CA LEU A 106 9.63 18.85 11.37
C LEU A 106 10.82 18.26 12.12
N GLY A 107 11.66 17.50 11.44
CA GLY A 107 12.79 16.76 12.02
C GLY A 107 12.40 15.35 12.46
N LEU A 108 13.42 14.54 12.74
CA LEU A 108 13.23 13.09 12.98
C LEU A 108 12.41 12.79 14.24
N GLU A 109 12.73 13.44 15.36
CA GLU A 109 12.07 13.15 16.65
C GLU A 109 10.57 13.46 16.60
N LEU A 110 10.20 14.66 16.18
CA LEU A 110 8.80 15.08 16.09
C LEU A 110 8.03 14.30 15.04
N SER A 111 8.68 13.92 13.94
CA SER A 111 8.07 13.05 12.93
C SER A 111 7.76 11.65 13.48
N CYS A 112 8.66 11.08 14.27
CA CYS A 112 8.44 9.80 14.94
C CYS A 112 7.31 9.87 15.95
N GLU A 113 7.22 10.93 16.74
CA GLU A 113 6.12 11.12 17.72
C GLU A 113 4.77 11.18 17.01
N GLU A 114 4.66 11.96 15.94
CA GLU A 114 3.41 12.08 15.18
C GLU A 114 3.00 10.76 14.51
N ILE A 115 3.94 10.00 13.96
CA ILE A 115 3.69 8.67 13.39
C ILE A 115 3.23 7.72 14.50
N LEU A 116 3.86 7.72 15.67
CA LEU A 116 3.50 6.87 16.79
C LEU A 116 2.10 7.14 17.33
N GLU A 117 1.64 8.36 17.31
CA GLU A 117 0.26 8.70 17.69
C GLU A 117 -0.78 8.07 16.76
N ASN A 118 -0.44 7.86 15.50
CA ASN A 118 -1.34 7.33 14.47
C ASN A 118 -1.08 5.85 14.13
N VAL A 119 -0.08 5.21 14.73
CA VAL A 119 0.32 3.84 14.38
C VAL A 119 -0.70 2.79 14.80
N ASN A 120 -1.51 3.05 15.82
CA ASN A 120 -2.47 2.07 16.34
C ASN A 120 -3.52 1.68 15.28
N ASP A 121 -4.06 2.65 14.55
CA ASP A 121 -5.03 2.40 13.48
C ASP A 121 -4.42 1.60 12.33
N TYR A 122 -3.15 1.87 12.04
CA TYR A 122 -2.38 1.14 11.04
C TYR A 122 -2.09 -0.30 11.49
N MET A 123 -1.75 -0.51 12.75
CA MET A 123 -1.34 -1.81 13.29
C MET A 123 -2.49 -2.81 13.40
N GLY A 124 -3.72 -2.36 13.53
CA GLY A 124 -4.89 -3.26 13.64
C GLY A 124 -4.94 -4.29 12.50
N PRO A 125 -5.10 -3.88 11.25
CA PRO A 125 -5.11 -4.78 10.09
C PRO A 125 -3.80 -5.57 9.90
N VAL A 126 -2.66 -5.00 10.21
CA VAL A 126 -1.36 -5.69 10.17
C VAL A 126 -1.31 -6.82 11.18
N PHE A 127 -1.79 -6.57 12.39
CA PHE A 127 -1.84 -7.59 13.45
C PHE A 127 -2.81 -8.73 13.11
N GLU A 128 -3.97 -8.42 12.55
CA GLU A 128 -4.91 -9.45 12.05
C GLU A 128 -4.24 -10.36 11.03
N LYS A 129 -3.50 -9.80 10.08
CA LYS A 129 -2.76 -10.59 9.07
C LYS A 129 -1.68 -11.48 9.70
N ILE A 130 -0.98 -10.98 10.70
CA ILE A 130 0.02 -11.76 11.46
C ILE A 130 -0.66 -12.93 12.19
N CYS A 131 -1.79 -12.69 12.85
CA CYS A 131 -2.58 -13.73 13.52
C CYS A 131 -3.08 -14.79 12.52
N GLU A 132 -3.59 -14.38 11.37
CA GLU A 132 -4.01 -15.29 10.30
C GLU A 132 -2.86 -16.19 9.85
N GLN A 133 -1.70 -15.63 9.56
CA GLN A 133 -0.51 -16.37 9.14
C GLN A 133 -0.05 -17.36 10.25
N TYR A 134 -0.11 -16.94 11.50
CA TYR A 134 0.23 -17.80 12.62
C TYR A 134 -0.72 -18.99 12.72
N LEU A 135 -2.03 -18.75 12.64
CA LEU A 135 -3.04 -19.81 12.71
C LEU A 135 -2.91 -20.83 11.57
N ILE A 136 -2.65 -20.35 10.33
CA ILE A 136 -2.41 -21.23 9.19
C ILE A 136 -1.19 -22.12 9.40
N ARG A 137 -0.12 -21.59 9.98
CA ARG A 137 1.09 -22.38 10.30
C ARG A 137 0.88 -23.34 11.45
N ALA A 138 0.16 -22.93 12.49
CA ALA A 138 -0.12 -23.76 13.66
C ALA A 138 -1.10 -24.90 13.36
N ALA A 139 -1.95 -24.77 12.33
CA ALA A 139 -2.90 -25.79 11.91
C ALA A 139 -2.27 -26.89 11.00
N ARG A 140 -1.02 -26.74 10.60
CA ARG A 140 -0.25 -27.73 9.82
C ARG A 140 0.54 -28.65 10.73
#